data_5c43246dcdcffcc9487cfef3391fc0e5
#
_entry.id   5c43246dcdcffcc9487cfef3391fc0e5
#
_cell.length_a   1.000
_cell.length_b   1.000
_cell.length_c   1.000
_cell.angle_alpha   90.00
_cell.angle_beta   90.00
_cell.angle_gamma   90.00
#
_symmetry.space_group_name_H-M   'P 1'
#
loop_
_entity.id
_entity.type
_entity.pdbx_description
1 polymer ?
#
loop_
_entity_poly.entity_id
_entity_poly.type
_entity_poly.pdbx_seq_one_letter_code
_entity_poly.pdbx_strand_id
1 'polypeptide(L)'
;MNNDRPTVALIHASSASVAPAQAAFADDFPDAQLWNLLDDRLVVDADRAGGLTPALHDRMSTLIRYAVEAGAQAVQLSCSMYGPVAVAASTQHPVPVLASDQAMFEQVAASGAGRVGVLGSLSSAAADSAGRLRAALAESSPHTVVTWRGVERASAAANAHDVELLTKLMEEAAQELAAEVDLIVLAQYSLAPTLAAVAAATAVPVLSPPHLAASTLRDRLARSPR
;
A
#
# COMPACT_ATOMS: atom_id res chain seq x y z
N MET A 1 34.15 3.44 0.23
CA MET A 1 33.09 4.23 -0.41
C MET A 1 31.85 4.06 0.48
N ASN A 2 31.54 5.06 1.31
CA ASN A 2 30.32 5.06 2.10
C ASN A 2 29.16 5.13 1.12
N ASN A 3 28.37 4.07 1.01
CA ASN A 3 27.17 4.09 0.20
C ASN A 3 26.10 4.84 1.01
N ASP A 4 26.00 6.15 0.80
CA ASP A 4 25.14 7.08 1.56
C ASP A 4 23.65 6.90 1.23
N ARG A 5 23.33 5.81 0.49
CA ARG A 5 21.95 5.49 0.07
C ARG A 5 21.19 4.84 1.23
N PRO A 6 20.01 5.38 1.61
CA PRO A 6 19.25 4.81 2.71
C PRO A 6 18.72 3.41 2.38
N THR A 7 18.90 2.47 3.29
CA THR A 7 18.35 1.12 3.17
C THR A 7 16.90 1.11 3.64
N VAL A 8 15.99 0.74 2.75
CA VAL A 8 14.57 0.58 3.04
C VAL A 8 14.21 -0.91 2.97
N ALA A 9 13.75 -1.49 4.07
CA ALA A 9 13.23 -2.84 4.09
C ALA A 9 11.76 -2.86 3.65
N LEU A 10 11.48 -3.61 2.59
CA LEU A 10 10.12 -3.89 2.12
C LEU A 10 9.74 -5.28 2.62
N ILE A 11 8.73 -5.37 3.50
CA ILE A 11 8.28 -6.65 4.06
C ILE A 11 6.98 -7.07 3.38
N HIS A 12 7.05 -8.20 2.71
CA HIS A 12 5.99 -8.75 1.88
C HIS A 12 5.37 -10.01 2.51
N ALA A 13 4.04 -10.10 2.45
CA ALA A 13 3.28 -11.30 2.81
C ALA A 13 2.83 -12.10 1.56
N SER A 14 3.11 -11.56 0.35
CA SER A 14 2.81 -12.19 -0.94
C SER A 14 3.84 -11.77 -1.97
N SER A 15 4.26 -12.69 -2.83
CA SER A 15 5.18 -12.41 -3.95
C SER A 15 4.61 -11.42 -4.96
N ALA A 16 3.28 -11.36 -5.12
CA ALA A 16 2.61 -10.45 -6.06
C ALA A 16 2.83 -8.95 -5.74
N SER A 17 3.24 -8.60 -4.51
CA SER A 17 3.53 -7.22 -4.13
C SER A 17 4.99 -6.80 -4.33
N VAL A 18 5.91 -7.74 -4.58
CA VAL A 18 7.35 -7.45 -4.65
C VAL A 18 7.70 -6.55 -5.83
N ALA A 19 7.41 -7.00 -7.05
CA ALA A 19 7.74 -6.23 -8.26
C ALA A 19 7.01 -4.87 -8.31
N PRO A 20 5.70 -4.77 -7.99
CA PRO A 20 5.02 -3.47 -7.92
C PRO A 20 5.62 -2.50 -6.90
N ALA A 21 6.04 -3.00 -5.73
CA ALA A 21 6.70 -2.18 -4.72
C ALA A 21 8.07 -1.68 -5.22
N GLN A 22 8.88 -2.57 -5.79
CA GLN A 22 10.20 -2.20 -6.33
C GLN A 22 10.09 -1.16 -7.45
N ALA A 23 9.12 -1.30 -8.36
CA ALA A 23 8.91 -0.34 -9.44
C ALA A 23 8.53 1.04 -8.89
N ALA A 24 7.55 1.11 -7.98
CA ALA A 24 7.13 2.37 -7.38
C ALA A 24 8.26 3.07 -6.61
N PHE A 25 9.10 2.31 -5.89
CA PHE A 25 10.27 2.89 -5.22
C PHE A 25 11.35 3.33 -6.20
N ALA A 26 11.54 2.63 -7.32
CA ALA A 26 12.47 3.07 -8.36
C ALA A 26 12.04 4.41 -8.99
N ASP A 27 10.73 4.64 -9.13
CA ASP A 27 10.19 5.87 -9.67
C ASP A 27 10.23 7.03 -8.66
N ASP A 28 9.78 6.80 -7.41
CA ASP A 28 9.54 7.87 -6.43
C ASP A 28 10.64 8.01 -5.36
N PHE A 29 11.50 6.99 -5.19
CA PHE A 29 12.64 7.03 -4.28
C PHE A 29 13.86 6.28 -4.85
N PRO A 30 14.41 6.71 -6.02
CA PRO A 30 15.49 6.01 -6.74
C PRO A 30 16.81 5.90 -5.94
N ASP A 31 17.00 6.78 -4.95
CA ASP A 31 18.19 6.76 -4.09
C ASP A 31 18.09 5.69 -2.97
N ALA A 32 16.94 5.06 -2.76
CA ALA A 32 16.82 4.01 -1.77
C ALA A 32 17.55 2.73 -2.21
N GLN A 33 18.24 2.10 -1.27
CA GLN A 33 18.67 0.71 -1.39
C GLN A 33 17.56 -0.18 -0.85
N LEU A 34 16.86 -0.89 -1.75
CA LEU A 34 15.74 -1.74 -1.35
C LEU A 34 16.22 -3.11 -0.87
N TRP A 35 15.67 -3.53 0.24
CA TRP A 35 15.87 -4.86 0.82
C TRP A 35 14.53 -5.56 0.98
N ASN A 36 14.25 -6.58 0.15
CA ASN A 36 12.99 -7.30 0.18
C ASN A 36 13.07 -8.48 1.17
N LEU A 37 12.13 -8.52 2.11
CA LEU A 37 11.87 -9.65 2.99
C LEU A 37 10.50 -10.23 2.63
N LEU A 38 10.48 -11.48 2.17
CA LEU A 38 9.24 -12.17 1.80
C LEU A 38 8.99 -13.34 2.76
N ASP A 39 7.81 -13.33 3.36
CA ASP A 39 7.25 -14.48 4.03
C ASP A 39 5.86 -14.77 3.42
N ASP A 40 5.86 -15.56 2.36
CA ASP A 40 4.67 -15.87 1.54
C ASP A 40 3.65 -16.78 2.24
N ARG A 41 3.97 -17.26 3.43
CA ARG A 41 3.02 -17.99 4.27
C ARG A 41 2.12 -17.08 5.12
N LEU A 42 2.49 -15.83 5.32
CA LEU A 42 1.76 -14.92 6.20
C LEU A 42 0.29 -14.72 5.79
N VAL A 43 0.02 -14.55 4.48
CA VAL A 43 -1.37 -14.44 3.98
C VAL A 43 -2.10 -15.77 4.12
N VAL A 44 -1.46 -16.87 3.72
CA VAL A 44 -2.07 -18.22 3.75
C VAL A 44 -2.42 -18.65 5.18
N ASP A 45 -1.52 -18.38 6.11
CA ASP A 45 -1.73 -18.74 7.52
C ASP A 45 -2.82 -17.83 8.16
N ALA A 46 -2.90 -16.56 7.76
CA ALA A 46 -3.95 -15.65 8.21
C ALA A 46 -5.33 -16.02 7.64
N ASP A 47 -5.40 -16.37 6.36
CA ASP A 47 -6.66 -16.84 5.74
C ASP A 47 -7.19 -18.09 6.44
N ARG A 48 -6.31 -19.05 6.75
CA ARG A 48 -6.67 -20.26 7.49
C ARG A 48 -7.15 -19.99 8.92
N ALA A 49 -6.58 -18.96 9.54
CA ALA A 49 -6.93 -18.58 10.90
C ALA A 49 -8.14 -17.63 10.99
N GLY A 50 -8.67 -17.16 9.86
CA GLY A 50 -9.74 -16.19 9.79
C GLY A 50 -9.31 -14.76 10.13
N GLY A 51 -8.02 -14.43 9.99
CA GLY A 51 -7.47 -13.09 10.19
C GLY A 51 -6.15 -13.06 10.96
N LEU A 52 -5.78 -11.87 11.43
CA LEU A 52 -4.55 -11.63 12.17
C LEU A 52 -4.64 -12.21 13.60
N THR A 53 -3.88 -13.26 13.88
CA THR A 53 -3.75 -13.85 15.22
C THR A 53 -2.56 -13.27 15.98
N PRO A 54 -2.48 -13.43 17.33
CA PRO A 54 -1.29 -13.04 18.11
C PRO A 54 0.01 -13.64 17.58
N ALA A 55 0.01 -14.92 17.17
CA ALA A 55 1.18 -15.58 16.62
C ALA A 55 1.65 -14.96 15.28
N LEU A 56 0.71 -14.55 14.43
CA LEU A 56 1.01 -13.85 13.17
C LEU A 56 1.48 -12.41 13.41
N HIS A 57 0.91 -11.74 14.41
CA HIS A 57 1.38 -10.45 14.87
C HIS A 57 2.85 -10.54 15.32
N ASP A 58 3.20 -11.50 16.17
CA ASP A 58 4.55 -11.69 16.68
C ASP A 58 5.54 -12.06 15.56
N ARG A 59 5.10 -12.85 14.58
CA ARG A 59 5.91 -13.22 13.41
C ARG A 59 6.25 -12.01 12.55
N MET A 60 5.27 -11.14 12.24
CA MET A 60 5.51 -9.89 11.52
C MET A 60 6.37 -8.92 12.34
N SER A 61 6.13 -8.78 13.63
CA SER A 61 6.96 -7.96 14.53
C SER A 61 8.41 -8.44 14.56
N THR A 62 8.64 -9.75 14.46
CA THR A 62 9.99 -10.32 14.37
C THR A 62 10.69 -9.94 13.06
N LEU A 63 9.99 -9.92 11.93
CA LEU A 63 10.53 -9.48 10.64
C LEU A 63 10.88 -7.99 10.66
N ILE A 64 10.02 -7.15 11.24
CA ILE A 64 10.30 -5.72 11.41
C ILE A 64 11.55 -5.51 12.26
N ARG A 65 11.61 -6.15 13.44
CA ARG A 65 12.77 -6.05 14.32
C ARG A 65 14.05 -6.53 13.64
N TYR A 66 14.02 -7.65 12.94
CA TYR A 66 15.16 -8.17 12.19
C TYR A 66 15.67 -7.13 11.16
N ALA A 67 14.77 -6.51 10.41
CA ALA A 67 15.13 -5.48 9.43
C ALA A 67 15.83 -4.29 10.12
N VAL A 68 15.26 -3.79 11.21
CA VAL A 68 15.80 -2.63 11.96
C VAL A 68 17.16 -2.96 12.58
N GLU A 69 17.30 -4.11 13.26
CA GLU A 69 18.55 -4.55 13.89
C GLU A 69 19.66 -4.79 12.86
N ALA A 70 19.31 -5.20 11.64
CA ALA A 70 20.26 -5.36 10.54
C ALA A 70 20.55 -4.06 9.77
N GLY A 71 20.05 -2.90 10.24
CA GLY A 71 20.43 -1.59 9.75
C GLY A 71 19.49 -0.96 8.72
N ALA A 72 18.26 -1.44 8.55
CA ALA A 72 17.26 -0.74 7.76
C ALA A 72 16.95 0.62 8.40
N GLN A 73 16.96 1.68 7.58
CA GLN A 73 16.67 3.05 8.00
C GLN A 73 15.18 3.40 7.88
N ALA A 74 14.42 2.55 7.19
CA ALA A 74 12.96 2.57 7.19
C ALA A 74 12.41 1.17 6.88
N VAL A 75 11.18 0.90 7.29
CA VAL A 75 10.45 -0.33 7.02
C VAL A 75 9.10 -0.01 6.40
N GLN A 76 8.78 -0.67 5.29
CA GLN A 76 7.48 -0.59 4.63
C GLN A 76 6.83 -1.97 4.58
N LEU A 77 5.63 -2.11 5.13
CA LEU A 77 4.82 -3.31 4.93
C LEU A 77 3.99 -3.18 3.64
N SER A 78 3.92 -4.24 2.84
CA SER A 78 3.11 -4.25 1.60
C SER A 78 1.75 -4.93 1.75
N CYS A 79 1.44 -5.48 2.91
CA CYS A 79 0.19 -6.17 3.20
C CYS A 79 -0.62 -5.43 4.25
N SER A 80 -1.83 -5.02 3.88
CA SER A 80 -2.73 -4.22 4.73
C SER A 80 -3.23 -4.96 5.98
N MET A 81 -3.33 -6.29 5.94
CA MET A 81 -3.72 -7.12 7.08
C MET A 81 -2.79 -6.91 8.29
N TYR A 82 -1.52 -6.61 8.04
CA TYR A 82 -0.51 -6.35 9.07
C TYR A 82 -0.37 -4.86 9.44
N GLY A 83 -1.29 -4.01 9.00
CA GLY A 83 -1.34 -2.59 9.34
C GLY A 83 -1.26 -2.33 10.86
N PRO A 84 -2.05 -3.01 11.72
CA PRO A 84 -1.96 -2.85 13.17
C PRO A 84 -0.56 -3.14 13.75
N VAL A 85 0.17 -4.09 13.15
CA VAL A 85 1.55 -4.41 13.57
C VAL A 85 2.50 -3.26 13.23
N ALA A 86 2.37 -2.67 12.02
CA ALA A 86 3.18 -1.52 11.63
C ALA A 86 2.92 -0.30 12.54
N VAL A 87 1.65 -0.04 12.87
CA VAL A 87 1.28 1.06 13.79
C VAL A 87 1.91 0.85 15.17
N ALA A 88 1.82 -0.35 15.74
CA ALA A 88 2.47 -0.66 17.02
C ALA A 88 4.00 -0.52 16.92
N ALA A 89 4.62 -1.03 15.86
CA ALA A 89 6.06 -0.97 15.65
C ALA A 89 6.58 0.45 15.44
N SER A 90 5.80 1.35 14.85
CA SER A 90 6.19 2.75 14.59
C SER A 90 6.54 3.54 15.84
N THR A 91 6.00 3.15 17.01
CA THR A 91 6.31 3.74 18.32
C THR A 91 7.42 3.02 19.08
N GLN A 92 7.79 1.81 18.64
CA GLN A 92 8.78 0.96 19.32
C GLN A 92 10.18 1.02 18.68
N HIS A 93 10.28 1.50 17.44
CA HIS A 93 11.52 1.57 16.70
C HIS A 93 11.92 3.01 16.37
N PRO A 94 13.24 3.32 16.32
CA PRO A 94 13.73 4.67 16.05
C PRO A 94 13.64 5.06 14.56
N VAL A 95 13.28 4.11 13.68
CA VAL A 95 13.15 4.32 12.24
C VAL A 95 11.68 4.35 11.83
N PRO A 96 11.32 5.04 10.74
CA PRO A 96 9.96 4.99 10.21
C PRO A 96 9.53 3.55 9.88
N VAL A 97 8.38 3.12 10.40
CA VAL A 97 7.70 1.87 10.04
C VAL A 97 6.32 2.23 9.53
N LEU A 98 6.02 1.95 8.26
CA LEU A 98 4.75 2.29 7.64
C LEU A 98 3.90 1.04 7.33
N ALA A 99 2.60 1.16 7.59
CA ALA A 99 1.60 0.23 7.04
C ALA A 99 1.44 0.44 5.53
N SER A 100 0.93 -0.56 4.83
CA SER A 100 0.84 -0.57 3.36
C SER A 100 0.04 0.61 2.76
N ASP A 101 -1.00 1.04 3.45
CA ASP A 101 -1.96 2.04 2.99
C ASP A 101 -1.89 3.35 3.76
N GLN A 102 -1.03 3.44 4.77
CA GLN A 102 -0.96 4.61 5.66
C GLN A 102 -0.69 5.91 4.91
N ALA A 103 0.35 5.96 4.09
CA ALA A 103 0.72 7.17 3.34
C ALA A 103 -0.41 7.59 2.36
N MET A 104 -1.11 6.63 1.78
CA MET A 104 -2.24 6.89 0.90
C MET A 104 -3.43 7.48 1.68
N PHE A 105 -3.73 6.96 2.86
CA PHE A 105 -4.81 7.49 3.70
C PHE A 105 -4.49 8.88 4.24
N GLU A 106 -3.24 9.14 4.62
CA GLU A 106 -2.76 10.48 4.98
C GLU A 106 -2.93 11.47 3.82
N GLN A 107 -2.62 11.05 2.58
CA GLN A 107 -2.80 11.87 1.38
C GLN A 107 -4.28 12.12 1.05
N VAL A 108 -5.15 11.13 1.21
CA VAL A 108 -6.61 11.30 1.07
C VAL A 108 -7.13 12.33 2.06
N ALA A 109 -6.75 12.23 3.34
CA ALA A 109 -7.14 13.18 4.37
C ALA A 109 -6.69 14.62 4.02
N ALA A 110 -5.48 14.77 3.47
CA ALA A 110 -4.93 16.07 3.07
C ALA A 110 -5.54 16.63 1.78
N SER A 111 -6.15 15.81 0.94
CA SER A 111 -6.68 16.22 -0.37
C SER A 111 -7.94 17.07 -0.28
N GLY A 112 -8.71 16.95 0.80
CA GLY A 112 -10.01 17.59 0.95
C GLY A 112 -11.11 16.99 0.05
N ALA A 113 -10.88 15.83 -0.57
CA ALA A 113 -11.89 15.17 -1.43
C ALA A 113 -13.15 14.83 -0.64
N GLY A 114 -14.31 15.22 -1.15
CA GLY A 114 -15.60 14.95 -0.52
C GLY A 114 -16.10 13.52 -0.78
N ARG A 115 -15.72 12.94 -1.93
CA ARG A 115 -16.10 11.60 -2.36
C ARG A 115 -14.89 10.84 -2.86
N VAL A 116 -14.60 9.70 -2.23
CA VAL A 116 -13.45 8.86 -2.56
C VAL A 116 -13.91 7.48 -2.99
N GLY A 117 -13.42 7.03 -4.15
CA GLY A 117 -13.66 5.69 -4.68
C GLY A 117 -12.48 4.76 -4.41
N VAL A 118 -12.72 3.62 -3.78
CA VAL A 118 -11.72 2.57 -3.58
C VAL A 118 -11.88 1.52 -4.67
N LEU A 119 -10.86 1.32 -5.49
CA LEU A 119 -10.85 0.36 -6.58
C LEU A 119 -9.95 -0.83 -6.24
N GLY A 120 -10.51 -2.02 -6.19
CA GLY A 120 -9.81 -3.25 -5.80
C GLY A 120 -9.95 -4.38 -6.82
N SER A 121 -9.04 -5.34 -6.78
CA SER A 121 -9.07 -6.52 -7.68
C SER A 121 -10.15 -7.55 -7.29
N LEU A 122 -10.74 -7.42 -6.11
CA LEU A 122 -11.84 -8.22 -5.58
C LEU A 122 -12.77 -7.32 -4.75
N SER A 123 -14.06 -7.63 -4.71
CA SER A 123 -15.04 -6.91 -3.91
C SER A 123 -14.69 -6.92 -2.41
N SER A 124 -14.23 -8.05 -1.88
CA SER A 124 -13.80 -8.16 -0.48
C SER A 124 -12.61 -7.26 -0.15
N ALA A 125 -11.60 -7.21 -1.02
CA ALA A 125 -10.42 -6.38 -0.83
C ALA A 125 -10.74 -4.87 -0.94
N ALA A 126 -11.61 -4.48 -1.88
CA ALA A 126 -12.06 -3.11 -2.03
C ALA A 126 -12.89 -2.66 -0.82
N ALA A 127 -13.83 -3.50 -0.36
CA ALA A 127 -14.67 -3.22 0.80
C ALA A 127 -13.85 -3.08 2.10
N ASP A 128 -12.87 -3.99 2.32
CA ASP A 128 -11.99 -3.95 3.48
C ASP A 128 -11.11 -2.67 3.47
N SER A 129 -10.48 -2.34 2.33
CA SER A 129 -9.72 -1.10 2.18
C SER A 129 -10.59 0.14 2.42
N ALA A 130 -11.82 0.17 1.89
CA ALA A 130 -12.77 1.25 2.13
C ALA A 130 -13.16 1.37 3.61
N GLY A 131 -13.31 0.25 4.31
CA GLY A 131 -13.57 0.22 5.76
C GLY A 131 -12.41 0.85 6.55
N ARG A 132 -11.16 0.47 6.23
CA ARG A 132 -9.97 1.05 6.88
C ARG A 132 -9.80 2.54 6.54
N LEU A 133 -10.05 2.94 5.29
CA LEU A 133 -10.00 4.35 4.91
C LEU A 133 -11.03 5.18 5.69
N ARG A 134 -12.29 4.71 5.81
CA ARG A 134 -13.31 5.39 6.63
C ARG A 134 -12.87 5.55 8.08
N ALA A 135 -12.30 4.49 8.66
CA ALA A 135 -11.78 4.54 10.03
C ALA A 135 -10.63 5.57 10.17
N ALA A 136 -9.72 5.63 9.22
CA ALA A 136 -8.62 6.59 9.21
C ALA A 136 -9.10 8.04 9.06
N LEU A 137 -10.19 8.28 8.32
CA LEU A 137 -10.77 9.61 8.09
C LEU A 137 -11.73 10.08 9.18
N ALA A 138 -12.12 9.19 10.10
CA ALA A 138 -13.21 9.46 11.04
C ALA A 138 -13.05 10.74 11.87
N GLU A 139 -11.82 11.10 12.24
CA GLU A 139 -11.54 12.31 13.02
C GLU A 139 -11.18 13.52 12.14
N SER A 140 -10.37 13.29 11.07
CA SER A 140 -9.82 14.37 10.23
C SER A 140 -10.76 14.84 9.13
N SER A 141 -11.60 13.96 8.61
CA SER A 141 -12.46 14.22 7.46
C SER A 141 -13.78 13.44 7.55
N PRO A 142 -14.60 13.66 8.61
CA PRO A 142 -15.77 12.83 8.95
C PRO A 142 -16.88 12.90 7.89
N HIS A 143 -16.87 13.89 7.01
CA HIS A 143 -17.88 14.08 5.97
C HIS A 143 -17.49 13.45 4.62
N THR A 144 -16.28 12.91 4.49
CA THR A 144 -15.84 12.24 3.27
C THR A 144 -16.65 10.95 3.04
N VAL A 145 -17.32 10.88 1.91
CA VAL A 145 -18.05 9.68 1.48
C VAL A 145 -17.07 8.74 0.80
N VAL A 146 -16.97 7.53 1.32
CA VAL A 146 -16.10 6.49 0.74
C VAL A 146 -16.96 5.39 0.13
N THR A 147 -16.87 5.24 -1.19
CA THR A 147 -17.47 4.13 -1.95
C THR A 147 -16.38 3.14 -2.36
N TRP A 148 -16.78 2.00 -2.89
CA TRP A 148 -15.82 1.02 -3.38
C TRP A 148 -16.36 0.23 -4.57
N ARG A 149 -15.43 -0.29 -5.39
CA ARG A 149 -15.73 -1.19 -6.50
C ARG A 149 -14.67 -2.30 -6.59
N GLY A 150 -15.10 -3.54 -6.63
CA GLY A 150 -14.25 -4.69 -6.89
C GLY A 150 -14.33 -5.10 -8.36
N VAL A 151 -13.18 -5.48 -8.92
CA VAL A 151 -13.05 -5.96 -10.30
C VAL A 151 -12.64 -7.42 -10.27
N GLU A 152 -13.62 -8.34 -10.23
CA GLU A 152 -13.41 -9.77 -9.93
C GLU A 152 -12.38 -10.47 -10.84
N ARG A 153 -12.33 -10.09 -12.14
CA ARG A 153 -11.34 -10.65 -13.07
C ARG A 153 -9.93 -10.11 -12.88
N ALA A 154 -9.78 -8.97 -12.23
CA ALA A 154 -8.48 -8.30 -12.05
C ALA A 154 -7.54 -9.10 -11.12
N SER A 155 -8.09 -9.82 -10.14
CA SER A 155 -7.28 -10.68 -9.26
C SER A 155 -6.58 -11.81 -10.04
N ALA A 156 -7.29 -12.45 -10.96
CA ALA A 156 -6.70 -13.51 -11.80
C ALA A 156 -5.63 -12.95 -12.74
N ALA A 157 -5.88 -11.78 -13.35
CA ALA A 157 -4.91 -11.11 -14.22
C ALA A 157 -3.64 -10.70 -13.44
N ALA A 158 -3.80 -10.12 -12.23
CA ALA A 158 -2.68 -9.76 -11.37
C ALA A 158 -1.83 -10.98 -10.96
N ASN A 159 -2.46 -12.09 -10.60
CA ASN A 159 -1.77 -13.33 -10.23
C ASN A 159 -1.07 -13.99 -11.41
N ALA A 160 -1.63 -13.85 -12.62
CA ALA A 160 -1.03 -14.35 -13.88
C ALA A 160 0.06 -13.40 -14.41
N HIS A 161 0.30 -12.23 -13.78
CA HIS A 161 1.19 -11.18 -14.27
C HIS A 161 0.78 -10.66 -15.66
N ASP A 162 -0.51 -10.78 -16.00
CA ASP A 162 -1.09 -10.24 -17.24
C ASP A 162 -1.44 -8.76 -17.03
N VAL A 163 -0.41 -7.91 -17.17
CA VAL A 163 -0.51 -6.48 -16.93
C VAL A 163 -1.44 -5.81 -17.94
N GLU A 164 -1.49 -6.30 -19.18
CA GLU A 164 -2.35 -5.73 -20.24
C GLU A 164 -3.83 -5.92 -19.89
N LEU A 165 -4.24 -7.16 -19.58
CA LEU A 165 -5.61 -7.46 -19.17
C LEU A 165 -5.96 -6.74 -17.87
N LEU A 166 -5.05 -6.74 -16.88
CA LEU A 166 -5.24 -6.05 -15.62
C LEU A 166 -5.50 -4.56 -15.85
N THR A 167 -4.68 -3.91 -16.67
CA THR A 167 -4.80 -2.48 -16.98
C THR A 167 -6.15 -2.17 -17.61
N LYS A 168 -6.52 -2.90 -18.65
CA LYS A 168 -7.82 -2.71 -19.33
C LYS A 168 -9.01 -2.82 -18.37
N LEU A 169 -9.01 -3.86 -17.52
CA LEU A 169 -10.10 -4.06 -16.55
C LEU A 169 -10.18 -2.93 -15.51
N MET A 170 -9.02 -2.44 -15.08
CA MET A 170 -8.94 -1.35 -14.09
C MET A 170 -9.34 0.00 -14.70
N GLU A 171 -8.96 0.27 -15.95
CA GLU A 171 -9.38 1.49 -16.69
C GLU A 171 -10.90 1.54 -16.85
N GLU A 172 -11.53 0.46 -17.34
CA GLU A 172 -12.98 0.38 -17.51
C GLU A 172 -13.72 0.65 -16.18
N ALA A 173 -13.30 0.00 -15.11
CA ALA A 173 -13.92 0.19 -13.80
C ALA A 173 -13.67 1.58 -13.20
N ALA A 174 -12.50 2.16 -13.45
CA ALA A 174 -12.15 3.50 -12.97
C ALA A 174 -12.94 4.59 -13.71
N GLN A 175 -13.16 4.46 -15.02
CA GLN A 175 -13.99 5.40 -15.80
C GLN A 175 -15.42 5.47 -15.27
N GLU A 176 -16.01 4.31 -14.96
CA GLU A 176 -17.33 4.26 -14.35
C GLU A 176 -17.36 4.89 -12.96
N LEU A 177 -16.35 4.56 -12.11
CA LEU A 177 -16.28 5.09 -10.76
C LEU A 177 -16.01 6.60 -10.71
N ALA A 178 -15.22 7.13 -11.65
CA ALA A 178 -14.85 8.54 -11.73
C ALA A 178 -16.05 9.48 -11.93
N ALA A 179 -17.18 8.98 -12.44
CA ALA A 179 -18.41 9.77 -12.55
C ALA A 179 -19.06 10.07 -11.19
N GLU A 180 -18.72 9.32 -10.15
CA GLU A 180 -19.36 9.37 -8.84
C GLU A 180 -18.47 9.96 -7.74
N VAL A 181 -17.16 10.11 -8.00
CA VAL A 181 -16.17 10.46 -6.98
C VAL A 181 -15.25 11.60 -7.40
N ASP A 182 -14.56 12.19 -6.44
CA ASP A 182 -13.62 13.29 -6.65
C ASP A 182 -12.16 12.81 -6.67
N LEU A 183 -11.92 11.57 -6.20
CA LEU A 183 -10.61 10.92 -6.09
C LEU A 183 -10.76 9.39 -6.08
N ILE A 184 -9.87 8.68 -6.76
CA ILE A 184 -9.80 7.22 -6.74
C ILE A 184 -8.53 6.77 -6.00
N VAL A 185 -8.63 5.71 -5.20
CA VAL A 185 -7.50 5.03 -4.59
C VAL A 185 -7.46 3.57 -5.04
N LEU A 186 -6.28 3.07 -5.40
CA LEU A 186 -6.05 1.66 -5.68
C LEU A 186 -5.84 0.91 -4.36
N ALA A 187 -6.65 -0.12 -4.11
CA ALA A 187 -6.70 -0.79 -2.80
C ALA A 187 -5.44 -1.63 -2.47
N GLN A 188 -4.64 -2.00 -3.49
CA GLN A 188 -3.61 -3.03 -3.34
C GLN A 188 -2.33 -2.70 -4.10
N TYR A 189 -1.19 -3.15 -3.58
CA TYR A 189 0.12 -3.03 -4.24
C TYR A 189 0.17 -3.68 -5.63
N SER A 190 -0.49 -4.83 -5.78
CA SER A 190 -0.57 -5.55 -7.06
C SER A 190 -1.28 -4.77 -8.19
N LEU A 191 -2.02 -3.71 -7.86
CA LEU A 191 -2.68 -2.82 -8.82
C LEU A 191 -1.80 -1.64 -9.25
N ALA A 192 -0.69 -1.37 -8.58
CA ALA A 192 0.18 -0.24 -8.87
C ALA A 192 0.67 -0.16 -10.33
N PRO A 193 0.93 -1.26 -11.05
CA PRO A 193 1.31 -1.19 -12.46
C PRO A 193 0.26 -0.53 -13.38
N THR A 194 -0.99 -0.44 -12.92
CA THR A 194 -2.08 0.18 -13.71
C THR A 194 -2.21 1.69 -13.46
N LEU A 195 -1.48 2.26 -12.49
CA LEU A 195 -1.67 3.65 -12.03
C LEU A 195 -1.66 4.67 -13.18
N ALA A 196 -0.63 4.63 -14.03
CA ALA A 196 -0.46 5.62 -15.10
C ALA A 196 -1.61 5.56 -16.12
N ALA A 197 -2.03 4.35 -16.50
CA ALA A 197 -3.10 4.13 -17.45
C ALA A 197 -4.47 4.53 -16.86
N VAL A 198 -4.75 4.10 -15.63
CA VAL A 198 -6.00 4.48 -14.93
C VAL A 198 -6.08 6.00 -14.72
N ALA A 199 -4.98 6.64 -14.34
CA ALA A 199 -4.93 8.10 -14.21
C ALA A 199 -5.15 8.83 -15.54
N ALA A 200 -4.64 8.29 -16.65
CA ALA A 200 -4.86 8.84 -17.99
C ALA A 200 -6.30 8.63 -18.50
N ALA A 201 -6.96 7.56 -18.04
CA ALA A 201 -8.32 7.20 -18.45
C ALA A 201 -9.42 7.95 -17.68
N THR A 202 -9.09 8.69 -16.61
CA THR A 202 -10.04 9.37 -15.75
C THR A 202 -9.73 10.86 -15.61
N ALA A 203 -10.76 11.68 -15.29
CA ALA A 203 -10.58 13.11 -15.03
C ALA A 203 -10.29 13.42 -13.54
N VAL A 204 -10.29 12.40 -12.68
CA VAL A 204 -10.06 12.55 -11.23
C VAL A 204 -8.68 12.03 -10.86
N PRO A 205 -8.03 12.58 -9.80
CA PRO A 205 -6.77 12.05 -9.30
C PRO A 205 -6.88 10.57 -8.92
N VAL A 206 -5.81 9.81 -9.16
CA VAL A 206 -5.70 8.40 -8.78
C VAL A 206 -4.48 8.22 -7.89
N LEU A 207 -4.66 7.59 -6.74
CA LEU A 207 -3.59 7.32 -5.78
C LEU A 207 -3.26 5.83 -5.71
N SER A 208 -1.96 5.53 -5.55
CA SER A 208 -1.45 4.16 -5.43
C SER A 208 -0.60 4.02 -4.16
N PRO A 209 -0.86 3.01 -3.32
CA PRO A 209 -0.20 2.85 -2.03
C PRO A 209 1.33 2.81 -2.11
N PRO A 210 1.98 2.01 -3.00
CA PRO A 210 3.45 1.92 -3.01
C PRO A 210 4.13 3.21 -3.46
N HIS A 211 3.56 3.98 -4.38
CA HIS A 211 4.10 5.26 -4.83
C HIS A 211 4.10 6.30 -3.71
N LEU A 212 2.99 6.38 -2.97
CA LEU A 212 2.90 7.29 -1.82
C LEU A 212 3.76 6.84 -0.65
N ALA A 213 3.90 5.53 -0.43
CA ALA A 213 4.82 5.01 0.57
C ALA A 213 6.28 5.39 0.25
N ALA A 214 6.70 5.22 -1.01
CA ALA A 214 8.04 5.57 -1.46
C ALA A 214 8.35 7.07 -1.28
N SER A 215 7.48 7.96 -1.78
CA SER A 215 7.64 9.41 -1.64
C SER A 215 7.60 9.85 -0.16
N THR A 216 6.69 9.29 0.65
CA THR A 216 6.60 9.59 2.08
C THR A 216 7.87 9.17 2.84
N LEU A 217 8.41 7.99 2.57
CA LEU A 217 9.64 7.53 3.22
C LEU A 217 10.86 8.35 2.79
N ARG A 218 10.97 8.70 1.50
CA ARG A 218 12.00 9.64 1.02
C ARG A 218 11.96 10.93 1.81
N ASP A 219 10.79 11.54 1.94
CA ASP A 219 10.62 12.83 2.60
C ASP A 219 10.84 12.76 4.13
N ARG A 220 10.45 11.64 4.76
CA ARG A 220 10.72 11.41 6.20
C ARG A 220 12.21 11.23 6.46
N LEU A 221 12.92 10.44 5.65
CA LEU A 221 14.35 10.22 5.81
C LEU A 221 15.18 11.46 5.48
N ALA A 222 14.74 12.28 4.53
CA ALA A 222 15.40 13.56 4.23
C ALA A 222 15.31 14.57 5.39
N ARG A 223 14.27 14.50 6.23
CA ARG A 223 14.06 15.38 7.40
C ARG A 223 14.68 14.85 8.69
N SER A 224 15.07 13.59 8.74
CA SER A 224 15.72 13.00 9.91
C SER A 224 17.15 13.54 10.01
N PRO A 225 17.56 14.15 11.14
CA PRO A 225 18.95 14.57 11.32
C PRO A 225 19.86 13.34 11.29
N ARG A 226 20.96 13.43 10.53
CA ARG A 226 22.01 12.40 10.45
C ARG A 226 22.80 12.32 11.76
#